data_a4d751a2497b5cf64ade1ed0986cb41f
#
_entry.id   a4d751a2497b5cf64ade1ed0986cb41f
#
_cell.length_a   1.000
_cell.length_b   1.000
_cell.length_c   1.000
_cell.angle_alpha   90.00
_cell.angle_beta   90.00
_cell.angle_gamma   90.00
#
_symmetry.space_group_name_H-M   'P 1'
#
loop_
_entity.id
_entity.type
_entity.pdbx_description
1 polymer ?
#
loop_
_entity_poly.entity_id
_entity_poly.type
_entity_poly.pdbx_seq_one_letter_code
_entity_poly.pdbx_strand_id
1 'polypeptide(L)'
;MYDVCVVGLGTHGSAIAHRCAHLGLSVIGIDRYHPPHGLGSHNGDTRMTRLIQFEGEHLLPLVRAGNLWRQSFEDPDTPLFEEAGFLTIACKSSTHFDLDSQELWAKEHDIPYERFYGSRLQKAFPKFNFNDGDEAFLEPGAGYLKSSFCIESNLKRAQAYGMTVE
;
A
#
# COMPACT_ATOMS: atom_id res chain seq x y z
N MET A 1 -13.81 -31.24 -5.02
CA MET A 1 -13.60 -30.46 -6.28
C MET A 1 -13.50 -29.00 -5.88
N TYR A 2 -12.59 -28.25 -6.44
CA TYR A 2 -12.40 -26.83 -6.13
C TYR A 2 -12.84 -25.97 -7.31
N ASP A 3 -13.42 -24.81 -7.02
CA ASP A 3 -13.80 -23.82 -8.02
C ASP A 3 -12.59 -22.98 -8.46
N VAL A 4 -11.65 -22.73 -7.52
CA VAL A 4 -10.48 -21.89 -7.74
C VAL A 4 -9.23 -22.54 -7.16
N CYS A 5 -8.16 -22.56 -7.94
CA CYS A 5 -6.81 -22.92 -7.50
C CYS A 5 -5.91 -21.67 -7.57
N VAL A 6 -5.35 -21.25 -6.44
CA VAL A 6 -4.42 -20.11 -6.35
C VAL A 6 -3.02 -20.65 -6.19
N VAL A 7 -2.16 -20.41 -7.18
CA VAL A 7 -0.75 -20.81 -7.15
C VAL A 7 0.13 -19.64 -6.76
N GLY A 8 0.79 -19.74 -5.60
CA GLY A 8 1.55 -18.67 -4.97
C GLY A 8 0.69 -17.86 -4.00
N LEU A 9 0.96 -17.99 -2.70
CA LEU A 9 0.19 -17.35 -1.63
C LEU A 9 0.90 -16.12 -1.04
N GLY A 10 1.63 -15.42 -1.88
CA GLY A 10 2.21 -14.11 -1.55
C GLY A 10 1.15 -12.99 -1.51
N THR A 11 1.56 -11.74 -1.73
CA THR A 11 0.69 -10.55 -1.61
C THR A 11 -0.58 -10.65 -2.45
N HIS A 12 -0.45 -10.98 -3.73
CA HIS A 12 -1.59 -11.08 -4.64
C HIS A 12 -2.42 -12.35 -4.38
N GLY A 13 -1.74 -13.50 -4.27
CA GLY A 13 -2.44 -14.77 -4.11
C GLY A 13 -3.23 -14.88 -2.81
N SER A 14 -2.69 -14.39 -1.69
CA SER A 14 -3.41 -14.36 -0.42
C SER A 14 -4.67 -13.49 -0.49
N ALA A 15 -4.59 -12.32 -1.13
CA ALA A 15 -5.74 -11.44 -1.31
C ALA A 15 -6.80 -12.04 -2.24
N ILE A 16 -6.38 -12.66 -3.35
CA ILE A 16 -7.29 -13.37 -4.28
C ILE A 16 -7.96 -14.53 -3.56
N ALA A 17 -7.18 -15.36 -2.85
CA ALA A 17 -7.72 -16.50 -2.12
C ALA A 17 -8.76 -16.08 -1.07
N HIS A 18 -8.44 -15.02 -0.28
CA HIS A 18 -9.38 -14.46 0.68
C HIS A 18 -10.66 -13.97 0.00
N ARG A 19 -10.55 -13.22 -1.09
CA ARG A 19 -11.72 -12.69 -1.78
C ARG A 19 -12.58 -13.77 -2.40
N CYS A 20 -11.99 -14.78 -3.04
CA CYS A 20 -12.71 -15.92 -3.61
C CYS A 20 -13.44 -16.74 -2.52
N ALA A 21 -12.75 -17.04 -1.42
CA ALA A 21 -13.36 -17.78 -0.31
C ALA A 21 -14.50 -16.98 0.36
N HIS A 22 -14.31 -15.66 0.55
CA HIS A 22 -15.36 -14.76 1.06
C HIS A 22 -16.61 -14.72 0.17
N LEU A 23 -16.46 -14.93 -1.14
CA LEU A 23 -17.58 -15.04 -2.09
C LEU A 23 -18.26 -16.42 -2.09
N GLY A 24 -17.82 -17.32 -1.21
CA GLY A 24 -18.40 -18.67 -1.09
C GLY A 24 -17.85 -19.69 -2.10
N LEU A 25 -16.77 -19.36 -2.82
CA LEU A 25 -16.11 -20.30 -3.72
C LEU A 25 -15.25 -21.29 -2.93
N SER A 26 -15.21 -22.54 -3.40
CA SER A 26 -14.31 -23.57 -2.88
C SER A 26 -12.89 -23.32 -3.41
N VAL A 27 -11.96 -22.96 -2.52
CA VAL A 27 -10.61 -22.51 -2.89
C VAL A 27 -9.55 -23.46 -2.38
N ILE A 28 -8.59 -23.82 -3.25
CA ILE A 28 -7.31 -24.41 -2.86
C ILE A 28 -6.18 -23.42 -3.15
N GLY A 29 -5.32 -23.19 -2.16
CA GLY A 29 -4.11 -22.41 -2.27
C GLY A 29 -2.88 -23.30 -2.23
N ILE A 30 -1.96 -23.09 -3.16
CA ILE A 30 -0.71 -23.88 -3.28
C ILE A 30 0.45 -22.91 -3.22
N ASP A 31 1.41 -23.18 -2.32
CA ASP A 31 2.68 -22.46 -2.30
C ASP A 31 3.83 -23.43 -2.10
N ARG A 32 4.97 -23.08 -2.68
CA ARG A 32 6.20 -23.88 -2.54
C ARG A 32 6.74 -23.89 -1.11
N TYR A 33 6.46 -22.82 -0.36
CA TYR A 33 6.91 -22.61 1.01
C TYR A 33 5.74 -22.23 1.89
N HIS A 34 5.87 -22.44 3.19
CA HIS A 34 4.83 -22.01 4.13
C HIS A 34 4.72 -20.47 4.15
N PRO A 35 3.60 -19.89 3.69
CA PRO A 35 3.40 -18.43 3.68
C PRO A 35 3.04 -17.89 5.09
N PRO A 36 3.42 -16.62 5.42
CA PRO A 36 4.29 -15.75 4.64
C PRO A 36 5.76 -16.17 4.71
N HIS A 37 6.50 -16.02 3.63
CA HIS A 37 7.94 -16.34 3.57
C HIS A 37 8.73 -15.24 2.86
N GLY A 38 10.03 -15.11 3.18
CA GLY A 38 10.91 -14.06 2.63
C GLY A 38 11.40 -14.28 1.20
N LEU A 39 10.86 -15.26 0.45
CA LEU A 39 11.34 -15.63 -0.88
C LEU A 39 10.53 -15.04 -2.03
N GLY A 40 9.51 -14.25 -1.72
CA GLY A 40 8.67 -13.55 -2.70
C GLY A 40 9.00 -12.07 -2.83
N SER A 41 8.34 -11.39 -3.78
CA SER A 41 8.48 -9.94 -4.02
C SER A 41 8.02 -9.08 -2.83
N HIS A 42 7.27 -9.66 -1.90
CA HIS A 42 6.80 -9.02 -0.67
C HIS A 42 7.85 -9.02 0.46
N ASN A 43 9.03 -9.60 0.24
CA ASN A 43 10.08 -9.68 1.26
C ASN A 43 10.41 -8.28 1.82
N GLY A 44 10.52 -8.21 3.15
CA GLY A 44 10.72 -6.98 3.92
C GLY A 44 9.51 -6.66 4.80
N ASP A 45 9.74 -5.86 5.84
CA ASP A 45 8.75 -5.63 6.89
C ASP A 45 7.58 -4.77 6.41
N THR A 46 7.84 -3.87 5.47
CA THR A 46 6.87 -2.85 5.05
C THR A 46 6.75 -2.70 3.54
N ARG A 47 5.59 -2.21 3.10
CA ARG A 47 5.33 -1.72 1.75
C ARG A 47 4.61 -0.40 1.80
N MET A 48 5.21 0.58 1.18
CA MET A 48 4.65 1.91 1.03
C MET A 48 3.33 1.87 0.25
N THR A 49 2.36 2.65 0.70
CA THR A 49 1.09 2.88 0.00
C THR A 49 0.72 4.35 0.05
N ARG A 50 0.21 4.87 -1.06
CA ARG A 50 -0.21 6.25 -1.24
C ARG A 50 -1.30 6.33 -2.30
N LEU A 51 -2.08 7.41 -2.30
CA LEU A 51 -3.13 7.67 -3.29
C LEU A 51 -2.58 8.41 -4.51
N ILE A 52 -1.57 9.27 -4.31
CA ILE A 52 -0.92 9.99 -5.41
C ILE A 52 0.04 9.03 -6.11
N GLN A 53 -0.33 8.62 -7.32
CA GLN A 53 0.41 7.68 -8.14
C GLN A 53 0.96 8.39 -9.37
N PHE A 54 2.22 8.11 -9.70
CA PHE A 54 2.85 8.68 -10.90
C PHE A 54 2.52 7.91 -12.19
N GLU A 55 1.94 6.71 -12.06
CA GLU A 55 1.87 5.73 -13.14
C GLU A 55 0.46 5.52 -13.72
N GLY A 56 -0.46 6.45 -13.47
CA GLY A 56 -1.74 6.46 -14.17
C GLY A 56 -2.99 6.43 -13.30
N GLU A 57 -4.02 7.02 -13.83
CA GLU A 57 -5.35 7.21 -13.20
C GLU A 57 -6.02 5.91 -12.76
N HIS A 58 -5.74 4.81 -13.46
CA HIS A 58 -6.35 3.51 -13.18
C HIS A 58 -5.90 2.89 -11.85
N LEU A 59 -4.77 3.33 -11.27
CA LEU A 59 -4.28 2.79 -9.99
C LEU A 59 -5.02 3.35 -8.79
N LEU A 60 -5.48 4.59 -8.85
CA LEU A 60 -6.17 5.24 -7.73
C LEU A 60 -7.41 4.47 -7.26
N PRO A 61 -8.37 4.06 -8.13
CA PRO A 61 -9.51 3.28 -7.69
C PRO A 61 -9.11 1.92 -7.14
N LEU A 62 -8.03 1.28 -7.64
CA LEU A 62 -7.53 0.02 -7.11
C LEU A 62 -6.95 0.18 -5.70
N VAL A 63 -6.17 1.24 -5.45
CA VAL A 63 -5.62 1.52 -4.11
C VAL A 63 -6.76 1.85 -3.13
N ARG A 64 -7.73 2.68 -3.53
CA ARG A 64 -8.92 2.99 -2.71
C ARG A 64 -9.72 1.73 -2.37
N ALA A 65 -9.99 0.88 -3.36
CA ALA A 65 -10.69 -0.38 -3.15
C ALA A 65 -9.89 -1.32 -2.23
N GLY A 66 -8.58 -1.41 -2.40
CA GLY A 66 -7.70 -2.19 -1.52
C GLY A 66 -7.71 -1.70 -0.08
N ASN A 67 -7.69 -0.38 0.14
CA ASN A 67 -7.78 0.21 1.47
C ASN A 67 -9.14 -0.09 2.14
N LEU A 68 -10.25 0.09 1.43
CA LEU A 68 -11.57 -0.24 1.95
C LEU A 68 -11.71 -1.73 2.28
N TRP A 69 -11.19 -2.59 1.41
CA TRP A 69 -11.18 -4.04 1.66
C TRP A 69 -10.40 -4.38 2.92
N ARG A 70 -9.19 -3.85 3.08
CA ARG A 70 -8.36 -4.03 4.27
C ARG A 70 -9.09 -3.54 5.53
N GLN A 71 -9.61 -2.33 5.52
CA GLN A 71 -10.34 -1.73 6.65
C GLN A 71 -11.54 -2.56 7.09
N SER A 72 -12.20 -3.28 6.17
CA SER A 72 -13.36 -4.11 6.47
C SER A 72 -13.05 -5.30 7.38
N PHE A 73 -11.79 -5.65 7.56
CA PHE A 73 -11.37 -6.80 8.36
C PHE A 73 -10.17 -6.54 9.27
N GLU A 74 -9.63 -5.34 9.31
CA GLU A 74 -8.47 -4.99 10.13
C GLU A 74 -8.83 -5.08 11.62
N ASP A 75 -7.94 -5.71 12.38
CA ASP A 75 -8.05 -5.76 13.82
C ASP A 75 -7.38 -4.50 14.41
N PRO A 76 -8.08 -3.70 15.23
CA PRO A 76 -7.51 -2.51 15.86
C PRO A 76 -6.28 -2.79 16.73
N ASP A 77 -6.18 -3.97 17.33
CA ASP A 77 -5.05 -4.35 18.17
C ASP A 77 -3.81 -4.79 17.35
N THR A 78 -4.03 -5.14 16.08
CA THR A 78 -2.97 -5.54 15.15
C THR A 78 -3.11 -4.82 13.81
N PRO A 79 -2.85 -3.49 13.78
CA PRO A 79 -3.05 -2.70 12.57
C PRO A 79 -2.12 -3.17 11.45
N LEU A 80 -2.69 -3.35 10.27
CA LEU A 80 -1.99 -3.76 9.04
C LEU A 80 -1.37 -2.56 8.32
N PHE A 81 -1.86 -1.36 8.60
CA PHE A 81 -1.43 -0.10 8.02
C PHE A 81 -1.00 0.87 9.11
N GLU A 82 0.12 1.55 8.87
CA GLU A 82 0.59 2.67 9.68
C GLU A 82 0.56 3.94 8.84
N GLU A 83 -0.26 4.91 9.26
CA GLU A 83 -0.29 6.23 8.66
C GLU A 83 0.93 7.04 9.13
N ALA A 84 1.88 7.19 8.25
CA ALA A 84 3.16 7.84 8.53
C ALA A 84 3.39 9.07 7.64
N GLY A 85 2.48 9.32 6.70
CA GLY A 85 2.67 10.27 5.62
C GLY A 85 3.65 9.79 4.55
N PHE A 86 3.61 10.45 3.40
CA PHE A 86 4.58 10.27 2.34
C PHE A 86 5.10 11.61 1.86
N LEU A 87 6.40 11.85 2.07
CA LEU A 87 7.06 13.09 1.70
C LEU A 87 7.85 12.90 0.41
N THR A 88 7.45 13.61 -0.64
CA THR A 88 8.23 13.74 -1.87
C THR A 88 9.05 15.02 -1.82
N ILE A 89 10.35 14.92 -2.00
CA ILE A 89 11.26 16.08 -2.04
C ILE A 89 11.77 16.24 -3.48
N ALA A 90 11.47 17.39 -4.08
CA ALA A 90 12.00 17.78 -5.38
C ALA A 90 13.18 18.73 -5.17
N CYS A 91 14.38 18.26 -5.49
CA CYS A 91 15.56 19.12 -5.52
C CYS A 91 15.50 20.00 -6.76
N LYS A 92 15.87 21.26 -6.64
CA LYS A 92 15.90 22.24 -7.75
C LYS A 92 16.65 21.74 -8.99
N SER A 93 17.64 20.90 -8.79
CA SER A 93 18.45 20.30 -9.88
C SER A 93 17.84 19.04 -10.48
N SER A 94 16.73 18.52 -9.92
CA SER A 94 16.11 17.29 -10.36
C SER A 94 14.93 17.57 -11.28
N THR A 95 14.87 16.87 -12.41
CA THR A 95 13.72 16.88 -13.34
C THR A 95 12.79 15.69 -13.15
N HIS A 96 13.04 14.84 -12.13
CA HIS A 96 12.33 13.58 -11.98
C HIS A 96 10.98 13.68 -11.27
N PHE A 97 10.76 14.74 -10.48
CA PHE A 97 9.53 14.90 -9.72
C PHE A 97 8.88 16.24 -10.07
N ASP A 98 7.76 16.17 -10.76
CA ASP A 98 6.89 17.29 -11.04
C ASP A 98 5.86 17.43 -9.92
N LEU A 99 6.16 18.30 -8.93
CA LEU A 99 5.27 18.54 -7.81
C LEU A 99 4.00 19.31 -8.21
N ASP A 100 4.02 20.05 -9.32
CA ASP A 100 2.87 20.77 -9.80
C ASP A 100 1.83 19.79 -10.35
N SER A 101 2.27 18.79 -11.11
CA SER A 101 1.40 17.70 -11.56
C SER A 101 0.84 16.89 -10.40
N GLN A 102 1.63 16.64 -9.34
CA GLN A 102 1.14 15.96 -8.13
C GLN A 102 0.05 16.79 -7.40
N GLU A 103 0.27 18.10 -7.30
CA GLU A 103 -0.69 19.00 -6.69
C GLU A 103 -1.99 19.09 -7.49
N LEU A 104 -1.90 19.14 -8.81
CA LEU A 104 -3.06 19.11 -9.70
C LEU A 104 -3.85 17.80 -9.51
N TRP A 105 -3.16 16.67 -9.56
CA TRP A 105 -3.73 15.34 -9.32
C TRP A 105 -4.44 15.25 -7.96
N ALA A 106 -3.80 15.72 -6.91
CA ALA A 106 -4.37 15.72 -5.57
C ALA A 106 -5.68 16.52 -5.51
N LYS A 107 -5.72 17.71 -6.15
CA LYS A 107 -6.92 18.54 -6.24
C LYS A 107 -8.04 17.89 -7.04
N GLU A 108 -7.72 17.30 -8.20
CA GLU A 108 -8.70 16.64 -9.07
C GLU A 108 -9.37 15.42 -8.41
N HIS A 109 -8.66 14.78 -7.50
CA HIS A 109 -9.12 13.54 -6.86
C HIS A 109 -9.45 13.68 -5.36
N ASP A 110 -9.54 14.90 -4.85
CA ASP A 110 -9.83 15.19 -3.43
C ASP A 110 -8.89 14.44 -2.47
N ILE A 111 -7.58 14.43 -2.78
CA ILE A 111 -6.55 13.83 -1.92
C ILE A 111 -5.94 14.93 -1.04
N PRO A 112 -5.99 14.81 0.30
CA PRO A 112 -5.33 15.75 1.20
C PRO A 112 -3.82 15.80 0.96
N TYR A 113 -3.28 17.01 0.88
CA TYR A 113 -1.85 17.23 0.71
C TYR A 113 -1.39 18.52 1.37
N GLU A 114 -0.09 18.63 1.59
CA GLU A 114 0.59 19.87 1.98
C GLU A 114 1.81 20.10 1.09
N ARG A 115 2.03 21.35 0.68
CA ARG A 115 3.23 21.73 -0.07
C ARG A 115 4.11 22.70 0.73
N PHE A 116 5.42 22.47 0.68
CA PHE A 116 6.41 23.19 1.47
C PHE A 116 7.49 23.82 0.58
N TYR A 117 7.86 25.05 0.90
CA TYR A 117 8.85 25.84 0.19
C TYR A 117 9.78 26.56 1.17
N GLY A 118 11.03 26.78 0.77
CA GLY A 118 11.99 27.63 1.45
C GLY A 118 12.07 27.40 2.95
N SER A 119 11.99 28.45 3.76
CA SER A 119 12.11 28.36 5.22
C SER A 119 11.03 27.55 5.91
N ARG A 120 9.82 27.43 5.29
CA ARG A 120 8.75 26.58 5.82
C ARG A 120 9.12 25.10 5.73
N LEU A 121 9.82 24.70 4.66
CA LEU A 121 10.29 23.32 4.47
C LEU A 121 11.31 22.94 5.55
N GLN A 122 12.34 23.73 5.76
CA GLN A 122 13.35 23.47 6.79
C GLN A 122 12.77 23.48 8.21
N LYS A 123 11.79 24.34 8.47
CA LYS A 123 11.11 24.42 9.77
C LYS A 123 10.21 23.22 10.04
N ALA A 124 9.51 22.71 9.02
CA ALA A 124 8.63 21.54 9.13
C ALA A 124 9.44 20.24 9.30
N PHE A 125 10.58 20.15 8.64
CA PHE A 125 11.40 18.92 8.62
C PHE A 125 12.86 19.21 9.08
N PRO A 126 13.08 19.55 10.34
CA PRO A 126 14.40 20.03 10.83
C PRO A 126 15.50 18.96 10.83
N LYS A 127 15.13 17.68 10.66
CA LYS A 127 16.09 16.56 10.56
C LYS A 127 16.70 16.40 9.17
N PHE A 128 16.16 17.09 8.17
CA PHE A 128 16.67 17.07 6.81
C PHE A 128 17.46 18.33 6.51
N ASN A 129 18.43 18.22 5.61
CA ASN A 129 19.15 19.36 5.06
C ASN A 129 18.59 19.66 3.67
N PHE A 130 18.06 20.85 3.48
CA PHE A 130 17.52 21.31 2.20
C PHE A 130 18.39 22.38 1.60
N ASN A 131 18.47 22.41 0.27
CA ASN A 131 19.15 23.46 -0.48
C ASN A 131 18.17 24.57 -0.86
N ASP A 132 18.70 25.73 -1.27
CA ASP A 132 17.88 26.81 -1.80
C ASP A 132 17.15 26.37 -3.07
N GLY A 133 15.83 26.49 -3.04
CA GLY A 133 14.94 26.10 -4.14
C GLY A 133 14.50 24.64 -4.12
N ASP A 134 14.83 23.87 -3.08
CA ASP A 134 14.18 22.58 -2.84
C ASP A 134 12.73 22.79 -2.38
N GLU A 135 11.85 21.91 -2.81
CA GLU A 135 10.44 21.90 -2.47
C GLU A 135 10.02 20.52 -1.98
N ALA A 136 8.96 20.44 -1.21
CA ALA A 136 8.41 19.16 -0.81
C ALA A 136 6.87 19.12 -0.89
N PHE A 137 6.37 17.92 -1.11
CA PHE A 137 4.96 17.59 -1.17
C PHE A 137 4.69 16.45 -0.19
N LEU A 138 3.78 16.66 0.75
CA LEU A 138 3.38 15.68 1.74
C LEU A 138 1.95 15.20 1.45
N GLU A 139 1.76 13.89 1.37
CA GLU A 139 0.46 13.21 1.43
C GLU A 139 0.29 12.66 2.86
N PRO A 140 -0.50 13.30 3.73
CA PRO A 140 -0.59 12.92 5.15
C PRO A 140 -1.19 11.53 5.36
N GLY A 141 -2.22 11.17 4.60
CA GLY A 141 -2.91 9.88 4.71
C GLY A 141 -2.19 8.69 4.08
N ALA A 142 -1.00 8.93 3.51
CA ALA A 142 -0.14 7.87 3.03
C ALA A 142 0.61 7.19 4.19
N GLY A 143 1.24 6.05 3.92
CA GLY A 143 1.99 5.34 4.93
C GLY A 143 2.53 4.01 4.43
N TYR A 144 2.56 3.03 5.30
CA TYR A 144 3.05 1.71 4.93
C TYR A 144 2.19 0.57 5.47
N LEU A 145 2.15 -0.50 4.70
CA LEU A 145 1.53 -1.77 5.06
C LEU A 145 2.59 -2.69 5.69
N LYS A 146 2.21 -3.42 6.73
CA LYS A 146 2.98 -4.53 7.31
C LYS A 146 2.77 -5.76 6.44
N SER A 147 3.59 -5.93 5.40
CA SER A 147 3.33 -6.85 4.29
C SER A 147 3.10 -8.31 4.73
N SER A 148 3.92 -8.84 5.61
CA SER A 148 3.76 -10.22 6.12
C SER A 148 2.47 -10.39 6.91
N PHE A 149 2.10 -9.43 7.76
CA PHE A 149 0.83 -9.47 8.50
C PHE A 149 -0.38 -9.35 7.59
N CYS A 150 -0.30 -8.57 6.50
CA CYS A 150 -1.36 -8.51 5.49
C CYS A 150 -1.59 -9.86 4.83
N ILE A 151 -0.52 -10.57 4.45
CA ILE A 151 -0.59 -11.90 3.85
C ILE A 151 -1.20 -12.89 4.86
N GLU A 152 -0.67 -12.91 6.08
CA GLU A 152 -1.14 -13.81 7.14
C GLU A 152 -2.63 -13.59 7.46
N SER A 153 -3.05 -12.33 7.59
CA SER A 153 -4.45 -11.98 7.84
C SER A 153 -5.36 -12.43 6.70
N ASN A 154 -4.95 -12.23 5.43
CA ASN A 154 -5.72 -12.73 4.30
C ASN A 154 -5.85 -14.26 4.31
N LEU A 155 -4.76 -14.98 4.58
CA LEU A 155 -4.76 -16.44 4.59
C LEU A 155 -5.60 -17.01 5.74
N LYS A 156 -5.47 -16.47 6.96
CA LYS A 156 -6.29 -16.86 8.11
C LYS A 156 -7.78 -16.70 7.81
N ARG A 157 -8.17 -15.61 7.16
CA ARG A 157 -9.57 -15.37 6.78
C ARG A 157 -10.04 -16.26 5.66
N ALA A 158 -9.20 -16.50 4.63
CA ALA A 158 -9.54 -17.46 3.58
C ALA A 158 -9.76 -18.87 4.13
N GLN A 159 -8.91 -19.30 5.07
CA GLN A 159 -9.07 -20.59 5.77
C GLN A 159 -10.34 -20.63 6.64
N ALA A 160 -10.68 -19.54 7.32
CA ALA A 160 -11.95 -19.44 8.06
C ALA A 160 -13.18 -19.56 7.16
N TYR A 161 -13.08 -19.20 5.89
CA TYR A 161 -14.10 -19.44 4.85
C TYR A 161 -13.96 -20.80 4.13
N GLY A 162 -13.09 -21.69 4.63
CA GLY A 162 -12.97 -23.06 4.13
C GLY A 162 -11.89 -23.28 3.05
N MET A 163 -10.98 -22.34 2.82
CA MET A 163 -9.83 -22.55 1.92
C MET A 163 -8.93 -23.66 2.45
N THR A 164 -8.51 -24.55 1.56
CA THR A 164 -7.45 -25.53 1.81
C THR A 164 -6.10 -24.98 1.36
N VAL A 165 -5.02 -25.23 2.11
CA VAL A 165 -3.63 -24.84 1.77
C VAL A 165 -2.79 -26.11 1.63
N GLU A 166 -2.03 -26.21 0.54
CA GLU A 166 -1.05 -27.26 0.26
C GLU A 166 0.31 -26.71 -0.18
#